data_77994b8737be920f8c07c03e41c53124
#
_entry.id   77994b8737be920f8c07c03e41c53124
#
_cell.length_a   1.000
_cell.length_b   1.000
_cell.length_c   1.000
_cell.angle_alpha   90.00
_cell.angle_beta   90.00
_cell.angle_gamma   90.00
#
_symmetry.space_group_name_H-M   'P 1'
#
loop_
_entity.id
_entity.type
_entity.pdbx_description
1 polymer ?
#
loop_
_entity_poly.entity_id
_entity_poly.type
_entity_poly.pdbx_seq_one_letter_code
_entity_poly.pdbx_strand_id
1 'polypeptide(L)' 'MNAILYSKEKCQECDRARYLLESLSVSYLEYKLGTDYDEKQFRAEFGGRAEFPQVAIDYKHIGGLKETLQYFKEKELI' A
#
# COMPACT_ATOMS: atom_id res chain seq x y z
N MET A 1 -9.22 -11.98 -0.18
CA MET A 1 -8.70 -10.65 0.19
C MET A 1 -7.87 -10.10 -0.96
N ASN A 2 -8.22 -8.94 -1.46
CA ASN A 2 -7.52 -8.31 -2.57
C ASN A 2 -6.98 -6.95 -2.12
N ALA A 3 -5.75 -6.65 -2.47
CA ALA A 3 -5.12 -5.41 -2.06
C ALA A 3 -4.69 -4.57 -3.25
N ILE A 4 -4.53 -3.27 -3.03
CA ILE A 4 -3.92 -2.36 -3.98
C ILE A 4 -2.76 -1.69 -3.25
N LEU A 5 -1.59 -1.75 -3.86
CA LEU A 5 -0.38 -1.14 -3.33
C LEU A 5 0.01 0.04 -4.21
N TYR A 6 0.06 1.22 -3.62
CA TYR A 6 0.52 2.44 -4.31
C TYR A 6 1.97 2.68 -3.90
N SER A 7 2.88 2.54 -4.84
CA SER A 7 4.31 2.56 -4.57
C SER A 7 5.05 3.58 -5.43
N LYS A 8 6.34 3.71 -5.18
CA LYS A 8 7.26 4.49 -6.02
C LYS A 8 8.59 3.76 -6.08
N GLU A 9 9.46 4.19 -6.99
CA GLU A 9 10.80 3.63 -7.09
C GLU A 9 11.65 4.06 -5.89
N LYS A 10 12.68 3.27 -5.59
CA LYS A 10 13.65 3.53 -4.52
C LYS A 10 12.95 3.76 -3.18
N CYS A 11 11.98 2.93 -2.89
CA CYS A 11 11.17 3.05 -1.67
C CYS A 11 11.28 1.73 -0.90
N GLN A 12 12.08 1.75 0.17
CA GLN A 12 12.31 0.57 0.98
C GLN A 12 11.04 0.09 1.66
N GLU A 13 10.22 1.02 2.14
CA GLU A 13 8.97 0.65 2.80
C GLU A 13 7.94 0.09 1.81
N CYS A 14 7.99 0.55 0.56
CA CYS A 14 7.18 -0.04 -0.50
C CYS A 14 7.58 -1.51 -0.73
N ASP A 15 8.87 -1.79 -0.72
CA ASP A 15 9.37 -3.15 -0.87
C ASP A 15 8.91 -4.03 0.30
N ARG A 16 8.93 -3.50 1.51
CA ARG A 16 8.46 -4.21 2.69
C ARG A 16 6.97 -4.50 2.63
N ALA A 17 6.18 -3.53 2.16
CA ALA A 17 4.74 -3.72 2.02
C ALA A 17 4.45 -4.80 0.97
N ARG A 18 5.17 -4.78 -0.14
CA ARG A 18 5.03 -5.79 -1.19
C ARG A 18 5.35 -7.18 -0.64
N TYR A 19 6.47 -7.28 0.07
CA TYR A 19 6.89 -8.54 0.66
C TYR A 19 5.84 -9.07 1.65
N LEU A 20 5.29 -8.17 2.47
CA LEU A 20 4.25 -8.54 3.43
C LEU A 20 3.03 -9.14 2.73
N LEU A 21 2.54 -8.48 1.68
CA LEU A 21 1.39 -8.97 0.95
C LEU A 21 1.69 -10.33 0.30
N GLU A 22 2.88 -10.49 -0.27
CA GLU A 22 3.27 -11.74 -0.91
C GLU A 22 3.43 -12.86 0.10
N SER A 23 4.02 -12.57 1.26
CA SER A 23 4.25 -13.60 2.27
C SER A 23 2.95 -14.11 2.89
N LEU A 24 1.90 -13.30 2.88
CA LEU A 24 0.58 -13.70 3.37
C LEU A 24 -0.31 -14.24 2.26
N SER A 25 0.23 -14.38 1.06
CA SER A 25 -0.51 -14.86 -0.12
C SER A 25 -1.73 -14.00 -0.44
N VAL A 26 -1.63 -12.71 -0.18
CA VAL A 26 -2.69 -11.75 -0.51
C VAL A 26 -2.51 -11.33 -1.96
N SER A 27 -3.57 -11.50 -2.76
CA SER A 27 -3.56 -11.02 -4.14
C SER A 27 -3.54 -9.50 -4.13
N TYR A 28 -2.67 -8.89 -4.96
CA TYR A 28 -2.61 -7.44 -5.00
C TYR A 28 -2.28 -6.92 -6.39
N LEU A 29 -2.72 -5.69 -6.65
CA LEU A 29 -2.29 -4.92 -7.80
C LEU A 29 -1.36 -3.83 -7.28
N GLU A 30 -0.29 -3.57 -8.03
CA GLU A 30 0.64 -2.49 -7.67
C GLU A 30 0.57 -1.38 -8.69
N TYR A 31 0.30 -0.17 -8.23
CA TYR A 31 0.32 1.05 -9.06
C TYR A 31 1.55 1.85 -8.66
N LYS A 32 2.35 2.24 -9.66
CA LYS A 32 3.61 2.94 -9.43
C LYS A 32 3.54 4.40 -9.85
N LEU A 33 4.07 5.25 -8.99
CA LEU A 33 4.23 6.68 -9.28
C LEU A 33 5.06 6.86 -10.56
N GLY A 34 4.57 7.71 -11.44
CA GLY A 34 5.24 8.00 -12.70
C GLY A 34 4.82 7.07 -13.85
N THR A 35 4.29 5.90 -13.54
CA THR A 35 3.82 4.94 -14.54
C THR A 35 2.28 4.88 -14.56
N ASP A 36 1.68 4.68 -13.39
CA ASP A 36 0.23 4.47 -13.28
C ASP A 36 -0.51 5.69 -12.75
N TYR A 37 0.19 6.59 -12.08
CA TYR A 37 -0.37 7.82 -11.55
C TYR A 37 0.75 8.82 -11.30
N ASP A 38 0.40 10.10 -11.15
CA ASP A 38 1.38 11.14 -10.84
C ASP A 38 1.23 11.59 -9.37
N GLU A 39 2.17 12.42 -8.93
CA GLU A 39 2.16 12.88 -7.54
C GLU A 39 0.92 13.71 -7.22
N LYS A 40 0.43 14.49 -8.17
CA LYS A 40 -0.77 15.30 -7.97
C LYS A 40 -1.99 14.40 -7.70
N GLN A 41 -2.13 13.34 -8.48
CA GLN A 41 -3.20 12.37 -8.29
C GLN A 41 -3.09 11.69 -6.94
N PHE A 42 -1.87 11.31 -6.56
CA PHE A 42 -1.62 10.67 -5.27
C PHE A 42 -2.01 11.59 -4.10
N ARG A 43 -1.59 12.86 -4.17
CA ARG A 43 -1.90 13.83 -3.12
C ARG A 43 -3.39 14.15 -3.05
N ALA A 44 -4.07 14.17 -4.19
CA ALA A 44 -5.51 14.38 -4.22
C ALA A 44 -6.27 13.23 -3.56
N GLU A 45 -5.78 11.99 -3.74
CA GLU A 45 -6.44 10.80 -3.20
C GLU A 45 -6.12 10.59 -1.71
N PHE A 46 -4.87 10.75 -1.32
CA PHE A 46 -4.42 10.36 0.02
C PHE A 46 -4.06 11.52 0.92
N GLY A 47 -4.03 12.75 0.39
CA GLY A 47 -3.69 13.93 1.16
C GLY A 47 -2.28 14.45 0.87
N GLY A 48 -2.07 15.75 1.12
CA GLY A 48 -0.81 16.41 0.79
C GLY A 48 0.39 15.93 1.58
N ARG A 49 0.16 15.25 2.71
CA ARG A 49 1.24 14.75 3.57
C ARG A 49 1.34 13.24 3.55
N ALA A 50 0.58 12.57 2.68
CA ALA A 50 0.61 11.12 2.61
C ALA A 50 1.98 10.63 2.17
N GLU A 51 2.42 9.55 2.79
CA GLU A 51 3.71 8.93 2.50
C GLU A 51 3.51 7.67 1.69
N PHE A 52 4.59 7.18 1.10
CA PHE A 52 4.60 5.91 0.40
C PHE A 52 5.09 4.82 1.33
N PRO A 53 4.55 3.58 1.22
CA PRO A 53 3.44 3.19 0.35
C PRO A 53 2.07 3.58 0.92
N GLN A 54 1.03 3.46 0.10
CA GLN A 54 -0.34 3.45 0.57
C GLN A 54 -0.98 2.15 0.15
N VAL A 55 -1.81 1.58 1.00
CA VAL A 55 -2.40 0.26 0.79
C VAL A 55 -3.91 0.34 0.99
N ALA A 56 -4.66 -0.28 0.08
CA ALA A 56 -6.09 -0.50 0.24
C ALA A 56 -6.34 -2.00 0.23
N ILE A 57 -7.27 -2.46 1.04
CA ILE A 57 -7.63 -3.87 1.11
C ILE A 57 -9.15 -3.98 0.98
N ASP A 58 -9.58 -4.78 0.01
CA ASP A 58 -10.98 -4.97 -0.33
C ASP A 58 -11.69 -3.62 -0.52
N TYR A 59 -11.02 -2.72 -1.28
CA TYR A 59 -11.50 -1.39 -1.64
C TYR A 59 -11.60 -0.42 -0.47
N LYS A 60 -10.99 -0.76 0.66
CA LYS A 60 -10.96 0.13 1.82
C LYS A 60 -9.53 0.61 2.03
N HIS A 61 -9.34 1.92 2.07
CA HIS A 61 -8.02 2.50 2.34
C HIS A 61 -7.58 2.17 3.76
N ILE A 62 -6.40 1.57 3.89
CA ILE A 62 -5.87 1.17 5.18
C ILE A 62 -4.83 2.19 5.66
N GLY A 63 -3.92 2.59 4.80
CA GLY A 63 -2.84 3.51 5.14
C GLY A 63 -1.51 3.04 4.61
N GLY A 64 -0.45 3.39 5.31
CA GLY A 64 0.91 3.01 4.95
C GLY A 64 1.30 1.65 5.49
N LEU A 65 2.61 1.40 5.53
CA LEU A 65 3.13 0.11 6.00
C LEU A 65 2.71 -0.19 7.44
N LYS A 66 2.84 0.79 8.33
CA LYS A 66 2.52 0.62 9.74
C LYS A 66 1.06 0.25 9.95
N GLU A 67 0.16 0.98 9.29
CA GLU A 67 -1.27 0.73 9.39
C GLU A 67 -1.64 -0.61 8.80
N THR A 68 -0.96 -1.02 7.72
CA THR A 68 -1.21 -2.32 7.10
C THR A 68 -0.77 -3.47 8.02
N LEU A 69 0.39 -3.33 8.67
CA LEU A 69 0.84 -4.30 9.66
C LEU A 69 -0.17 -4.43 10.79
N GLN A 70 -0.66 -3.30 11.29
CA GLN A 70 -1.65 -3.29 12.36
C GLN A 70 -2.94 -3.97 11.93
N TYR A 71 -3.38 -3.69 10.70
CA TYR A 71 -4.58 -4.32 10.14
C TYR A 71 -4.45 -5.84 10.13
N PHE A 72 -3.31 -6.37 9.67
CA PHE A 72 -3.11 -7.81 9.62
C PHE A 72 -2.98 -8.43 11.01
N LYS A 73 -2.41 -7.71 11.96
CA LYS A 73 -2.35 -8.15 13.35
C LYS A 73 -3.76 -8.28 13.94
N GLU A 74 -4.61 -7.28 13.71
CA GLU A 74 -5.97 -7.31 14.21
C GLU A 74 -6.80 -8.42 13.59
N LYS A 75 -6.48 -8.80 12.35
CA LYS A 75 -7.12 -9.93 11.68
C LYS A 75 -6.46 -11.26 12.03
N GLU A 76 -5.45 -11.24 12.88
CA GLU A 76 -4.72 -12.41 13.33
C GLU A 76 -4.07 -13.18 12.18
N LEU A 77 -3.61 -12.47 11.17
CA LEU A 77 -2.91 -13.07 10.03
C LEU A 77 -1.39 -13.08 10.23
N ILE A 78 -0.91 -12.30 11.18
CA ILE A 78 0.51 -12.29 11.55
C ILE A 78 0.64 -12.25 13.08
#